data_4167edb2476819fdce0e5e59688cb803
#
_entry.id   4167edb2476819fdce0e5e59688cb803
#
_cell.length_a   1.000
_cell.length_b   1.000
_cell.length_c   1.000
_cell.angle_alpha   90.00
_cell.angle_beta   90.00
_cell.angle_gamma   90.00
#
_symmetry.space_group_name_H-M   'P 1'
#
loop_
_entity.id
_entity.type
_entity.pdbx_description
1 polymer ?
#
loop_
_entity_poly.entity_id
_entity_poly.type
_entity_poly.pdbx_seq_one_letter_code
_entity_poly.pdbx_strand_id
1 'polypeptide(L)'
;MLRRLVMAAACLLLSVQLGAADEKTKGKLSIWLGYPETLDAFKLGQAEFKKKYPNVDVEILTFELREFEAKLAVSVPAGSGPDILALHDFIFPRYHEGGSLADMPADLAQVVNTKTIIDTPFRDIVTRDGKPWGLPWWSGRNGLFYNIDHLQAAGLSGPPKSYAEVWQYAEKLTQKNAAGEVTRAGISLRLTGPSGGTQKFGYFYYQLAGVQMFEPGKKPGTVQVTIAKNIDAAARVLLDHVEHLHGPKKSDDWALKHDAQGFASGAASMFMRESWVIPFVRKNGPDIKFGVVPVPREKSFGAFNAVEVLSVNKDSKLKDAAWDFIRILQDQAIVNNVLESSGWVPLRRDRDYSAVLSKEPRFAQMTSPPADQVQYIEAPNVAYEEMTTRVGEVIQAGFRDASLVGNLEGAKRVMMRAHDTAVKILKDNGNYSD
;
A
#
# COMPACT_ATOMS: atom_id res chain seq x y z
N MET A 1 42.17 26.19 -25.47
CA MET A 1 40.83 26.72 -25.76
C MET A 1 39.80 25.67 -25.38
N LEU A 2 39.29 25.76 -24.16
CA LEU A 2 38.34 24.79 -23.59
C LEU A 2 36.92 25.35 -23.74
N ARG A 3 36.12 24.72 -24.63
CA ARG A 3 34.68 25.04 -24.73
C ARG A 3 33.92 24.33 -23.60
N ARG A 4 33.46 25.08 -22.61
CA ARG A 4 32.49 24.66 -21.63
C ARG A 4 31.11 24.62 -22.28
N LEU A 5 30.57 23.42 -22.49
CA LEU A 5 29.13 23.23 -22.76
C LEU A 5 28.39 23.39 -21.43
N VAL A 6 27.63 24.45 -21.31
CA VAL A 6 26.62 24.63 -20.26
C VAL A 6 25.35 23.97 -20.77
N MET A 7 25.03 22.79 -20.25
CA MET A 7 23.70 22.21 -20.38
C MET A 7 22.76 22.94 -19.42
N ALA A 8 21.94 23.82 -19.96
CA ALA A 8 20.83 24.41 -19.25
C ALA A 8 19.72 23.35 -19.15
N ALA A 9 19.59 22.71 -17.98
CA ALA A 9 18.42 21.93 -17.64
C ALA A 9 17.25 22.90 -17.43
N ALA A 10 16.36 23.00 -18.40
CA ALA A 10 15.09 23.69 -18.24
C ALA A 10 14.21 22.87 -17.30
N CYS A 11 14.25 23.17 -16.01
CA CYS A 11 13.22 22.75 -15.07
C CYS A 11 11.92 23.42 -15.50
N LEU A 12 11.03 22.68 -16.16
CA LEU A 12 9.62 23.09 -16.31
C LEU A 12 8.99 23.08 -14.91
N LEU A 13 9.10 24.19 -14.21
CA LEU A 13 8.25 24.52 -13.09
C LEU A 13 6.84 24.74 -13.64
N LEU A 14 6.04 23.67 -13.71
CA LEU A 14 4.58 23.80 -13.80
C LEU A 14 4.10 24.33 -12.43
N SER A 15 4.29 25.64 -12.21
CA SER A 15 3.50 26.38 -11.27
C SER A 15 2.08 26.36 -11.85
N VAL A 16 1.14 25.78 -11.11
CA VAL A 16 -0.29 25.95 -11.41
C VAL A 16 -0.58 27.46 -11.30
N GLN A 17 -0.51 28.16 -12.42
CA GLN A 17 -1.12 29.49 -12.50
C GLN A 17 -2.61 29.25 -12.34
N LEU A 18 -3.15 29.53 -11.16
CA LEU A 18 -4.57 29.64 -10.95
C LEU A 18 -5.08 30.69 -11.95
N GLY A 19 -5.73 30.22 -13.01
CA GLY A 19 -6.42 31.10 -13.97
C GLY A 19 -7.45 31.95 -13.23
N ALA A 20 -7.99 32.98 -13.91
CA ALA A 20 -9.07 33.81 -13.38
C ALA A 20 -10.20 32.94 -12.81
N ALA A 21 -10.83 33.42 -11.71
CA ALA A 21 -11.94 32.71 -11.08
C ALA A 21 -13.05 32.38 -12.09
N ASP A 22 -13.49 31.13 -12.11
CA ASP A 22 -14.65 30.69 -12.91
C ASP A 22 -15.92 30.79 -12.06
N GLU A 23 -16.58 31.97 -12.15
CA GLU A 23 -17.80 32.24 -11.43
C GLU A 23 -19.04 31.62 -12.11
N LYS A 24 -18.89 31.10 -13.34
CA LYS A 24 -20.02 30.51 -14.10
C LYS A 24 -20.29 29.07 -13.69
N THR A 25 -19.23 28.32 -13.37
CA THR A 25 -19.35 26.95 -12.88
C THR A 25 -19.90 26.96 -11.46
N LYS A 26 -21.02 26.24 -11.27
CA LYS A 26 -21.72 26.13 -9.98
C LYS A 26 -22.24 24.72 -9.77
N GLY A 27 -22.41 24.35 -8.52
CA GLY A 27 -22.97 23.04 -8.15
C GLY A 27 -22.25 22.45 -6.95
N LYS A 28 -22.37 21.15 -6.78
CA LYS A 28 -21.74 20.39 -5.68
C LYS A 28 -20.80 19.36 -6.29
N LEU A 29 -19.53 19.42 -5.92
CA LEU A 29 -18.51 18.45 -6.24
C LEU A 29 -18.37 17.47 -5.06
N SER A 30 -18.62 16.21 -5.29
CA SER A 30 -18.57 15.16 -4.26
C SER A 30 -17.30 14.32 -4.37
N ILE A 31 -16.66 14.06 -3.22
CA ILE A 31 -15.43 13.29 -3.09
C ILE A 31 -15.61 12.29 -1.95
N TRP A 32 -15.35 11.01 -2.22
CA TRP A 32 -15.37 9.98 -1.17
C TRP A 32 -13.97 9.43 -0.97
N LEU A 33 -13.56 9.27 0.30
CA LEU A 33 -12.23 8.82 0.69
C LEU A 33 -12.34 7.54 1.53
N GLY A 34 -11.60 6.52 1.15
CA GLY A 34 -11.40 5.28 1.90
C GLY A 34 -10.22 5.33 2.88
N TYR A 35 -9.49 6.46 2.89
CA TYR A 35 -8.34 6.73 3.78
C TYR A 35 -8.56 8.05 4.51
N PRO A 36 -9.25 8.03 5.66
CA PRO A 36 -9.57 9.24 6.44
C PRO A 36 -8.35 10.10 6.80
N GLU A 37 -7.17 9.47 6.92
CA GLU A 37 -5.92 10.15 7.22
C GLU A 37 -5.44 11.09 6.10
N THR A 38 -5.99 10.99 4.89
CA THR A 38 -5.67 11.90 3.78
C THR A 38 -6.58 13.13 3.74
N LEU A 39 -7.59 13.20 4.61
CA LEU A 39 -8.59 14.27 4.63
C LEU A 39 -7.98 15.67 4.69
N ASP A 40 -6.89 15.85 5.45
CA ASP A 40 -6.26 17.17 5.58
C ASP A 40 -5.69 17.67 4.25
N ALA A 41 -5.10 16.79 3.43
CA ALA A 41 -4.64 17.13 2.10
C ALA A 41 -5.80 17.54 1.17
N PHE A 42 -6.94 16.83 1.24
CA PHE A 42 -8.13 17.19 0.47
C PHE A 42 -8.74 18.51 0.94
N LYS A 43 -8.71 18.84 2.24
CA LYS A 43 -9.15 20.14 2.76
C LYS A 43 -8.25 21.29 2.29
N LEU A 44 -6.93 21.07 2.22
CA LEU A 44 -6.02 22.04 1.61
C LEU A 44 -6.36 22.23 0.12
N GLY A 45 -6.59 21.15 -0.61
CA GLY A 45 -7.05 21.20 -1.99
C GLY A 45 -8.38 21.95 -2.14
N GLN A 46 -9.34 21.72 -1.26
CA GLN A 46 -10.63 22.42 -1.23
C GLN A 46 -10.47 23.94 -1.05
N ALA A 47 -9.57 24.37 -0.16
CA ALA A 47 -9.29 25.77 0.06
C ALA A 47 -8.71 26.47 -1.19
N GLU A 48 -7.77 25.82 -1.87
CA GLU A 48 -7.22 26.32 -3.13
C GLU A 48 -8.25 26.28 -4.28
N PHE A 49 -9.02 25.19 -4.36
CA PHE A 49 -10.08 25.02 -5.38
C PHE A 49 -11.14 26.11 -5.29
N LYS A 50 -11.55 26.51 -4.08
CA LYS A 50 -12.56 27.55 -3.88
C LYS A 50 -12.15 28.93 -4.42
N LYS A 51 -10.84 29.20 -4.54
CA LYS A 51 -10.32 30.42 -5.17
C LYS A 51 -10.63 30.47 -6.67
N LYS A 52 -10.56 29.31 -7.33
CA LYS A 52 -10.88 29.18 -8.77
C LYS A 52 -12.37 29.00 -9.04
N TYR A 53 -13.07 28.23 -8.20
CA TYR A 53 -14.47 27.85 -8.33
C TYR A 53 -15.31 28.31 -7.14
N PRO A 54 -15.54 29.65 -6.98
CA PRO A 54 -16.19 30.20 -5.79
C PRO A 54 -17.65 29.72 -5.60
N ASN A 55 -18.33 29.34 -6.68
CA ASN A 55 -19.73 28.90 -6.68
C ASN A 55 -19.91 27.37 -6.73
N VAL A 56 -18.82 26.59 -6.57
CA VAL A 56 -18.88 25.13 -6.42
C VAL A 56 -18.68 24.76 -4.97
N ASP A 57 -19.64 24.07 -4.38
CA ASP A 57 -19.50 23.49 -3.06
C ASP A 57 -18.80 22.13 -3.15
N VAL A 58 -17.78 21.90 -2.32
CA VAL A 58 -17.05 20.64 -2.28
C VAL A 58 -17.47 19.86 -1.03
N GLU A 59 -18.05 18.69 -1.23
CA GLU A 59 -18.38 17.75 -0.16
C GLU A 59 -17.36 16.61 -0.12
N ILE A 60 -16.68 16.45 1.01
CA ILE A 60 -15.72 15.37 1.22
C ILE A 60 -16.27 14.45 2.30
N LEU A 61 -16.52 13.19 1.96
CA LEU A 61 -16.97 12.16 2.88
C LEU A 61 -15.85 11.13 3.09
N THR A 62 -15.65 10.73 4.34
CA THR A 62 -14.67 9.71 4.70
C THR A 62 -15.38 8.48 5.23
N PHE A 63 -14.88 7.32 4.87
CA PHE A 63 -15.40 6.01 5.28
C PHE A 63 -14.23 5.12 5.71
N GLU A 64 -14.50 4.13 6.53
CA GLU A 64 -13.58 3.02 6.68
C GLU A 64 -13.42 2.28 5.34
N LEU A 65 -12.21 1.82 5.03
CA LEU A 65 -11.85 1.30 3.70
C LEU A 65 -12.86 0.30 3.12
N ARG A 66 -13.29 -0.69 3.90
CA ARG A 66 -14.23 -1.73 3.41
C ARG A 66 -15.65 -1.22 3.21
N GLU A 67 -16.08 -0.26 4.02
CA GLU A 67 -17.35 0.45 3.82
C GLU A 67 -17.30 1.29 2.54
N PHE A 68 -16.20 2.01 2.32
CA PHE A 68 -15.95 2.78 1.11
C PHE A 68 -16.07 1.92 -0.15
N GLU A 69 -15.34 0.79 -0.20
CA GLU A 69 -15.35 -0.13 -1.34
C GLU A 69 -16.76 -0.67 -1.61
N ALA A 70 -17.48 -1.09 -0.56
CA ALA A 70 -18.85 -1.58 -0.69
C ALA A 70 -19.82 -0.49 -1.21
N LYS A 71 -19.70 0.74 -0.72
CA LYS A 71 -20.52 1.88 -1.19
C LYS A 71 -20.23 2.21 -2.66
N LEU A 72 -18.96 2.26 -3.05
CA LEU A 72 -18.59 2.51 -4.46
C LEU A 72 -19.14 1.43 -5.39
N ALA A 73 -19.04 0.16 -4.98
CA ALA A 73 -19.49 -0.97 -5.80
C ALA A 73 -20.99 -0.92 -6.15
N VAL A 74 -21.80 -0.27 -5.32
CA VAL A 74 -23.24 -0.10 -5.53
C VAL A 74 -23.54 1.26 -6.20
N SER A 75 -22.94 2.34 -5.68
CA SER A 75 -23.33 3.71 -6.07
C SER A 75 -22.83 4.10 -7.46
N VAL A 76 -21.62 3.70 -7.84
CA VAL A 76 -21.05 4.09 -9.14
C VAL A 76 -21.83 3.49 -10.30
N PRO A 77 -22.12 2.17 -10.34
CA PRO A 77 -22.95 1.59 -11.39
C PRO A 77 -24.40 2.16 -11.42
N ALA A 78 -24.90 2.59 -10.25
CA ALA A 78 -26.24 3.21 -10.14
C ALA A 78 -26.27 4.69 -10.56
N GLY A 79 -25.14 5.29 -10.97
CA GLY A 79 -25.06 6.71 -11.33
C GLY A 79 -25.18 7.68 -10.15
N SER A 80 -24.98 7.20 -8.91
CA SER A 80 -25.05 7.99 -7.66
C SER A 80 -23.72 8.03 -6.90
N GLY A 81 -22.63 7.63 -7.56
CA GLY A 81 -21.28 7.68 -7.00
C GLY A 81 -20.73 9.12 -6.93
N PRO A 82 -19.58 9.32 -6.26
CA PRO A 82 -18.93 10.63 -6.18
C PRO A 82 -18.37 11.08 -7.52
N ASP A 83 -18.11 12.39 -7.65
CA ASP A 83 -17.49 12.97 -8.85
C ASP A 83 -16.02 12.59 -8.98
N ILE A 84 -15.27 12.59 -7.87
CA ILE A 84 -13.89 12.12 -7.79
C ILE A 84 -13.86 10.76 -7.12
N LEU A 85 -13.27 9.80 -7.82
CA LEU A 85 -13.09 8.42 -7.40
C LEU A 85 -11.63 8.24 -6.92
N ALA A 86 -11.44 8.10 -5.61
CA ALA A 86 -10.15 7.73 -5.02
C ALA A 86 -10.08 6.20 -4.94
N LEU A 87 -9.47 5.56 -5.92
CA LEU A 87 -9.52 4.11 -6.12
C LEU A 87 -8.20 3.45 -5.73
N HIS A 88 -8.28 2.35 -5.00
CA HIS A 88 -7.14 1.45 -4.89
C HIS A 88 -6.76 0.85 -6.23
N ASP A 89 -5.47 0.58 -6.41
CA ASP A 89 -4.91 -0.11 -7.57
C ASP A 89 -5.64 -1.40 -7.93
N PHE A 90 -5.99 -2.22 -6.94
CA PHE A 90 -6.66 -3.51 -7.17
C PHE A 90 -8.16 -3.39 -7.51
N ILE A 91 -8.86 -2.29 -7.14
CA ILE A 91 -10.27 -2.08 -7.54
C ILE A 91 -10.40 -1.22 -8.80
N PHE A 92 -9.36 -0.51 -9.21
CA PHE A 92 -9.35 0.35 -10.40
C PHE A 92 -9.83 -0.37 -11.67
N PRO A 93 -9.41 -1.63 -11.97
CA PRO A 93 -9.87 -2.35 -13.17
C PRO A 93 -11.38 -2.47 -13.25
N ARG A 94 -12.06 -2.75 -12.15
CA ARG A 94 -13.54 -2.87 -12.11
C ARG A 94 -14.23 -1.62 -12.67
N TYR A 95 -13.76 -0.43 -12.26
CA TYR A 95 -14.38 0.83 -12.70
C TYR A 95 -13.98 1.22 -14.12
N HIS A 96 -12.77 0.88 -14.55
CA HIS A 96 -12.35 1.06 -15.92
C HIS A 96 -13.13 0.14 -16.87
N GLU A 97 -13.16 -1.17 -16.61
CA GLU A 97 -13.84 -2.17 -17.43
C GLU A 97 -15.37 -1.98 -17.43
N GLY A 98 -15.93 -1.52 -16.30
CA GLY A 98 -17.31 -1.09 -16.18
C GLY A 98 -17.62 0.23 -16.90
N GLY A 99 -16.62 0.85 -17.54
CA GLY A 99 -16.79 2.09 -18.28
C GLY A 99 -17.25 3.26 -17.40
N SER A 100 -16.84 3.32 -16.13
CA SER A 100 -17.27 4.34 -15.16
C SER A 100 -16.34 5.55 -15.08
N LEU A 101 -15.20 5.52 -15.79
CA LEU A 101 -14.18 6.57 -15.71
C LEU A 101 -14.31 7.58 -16.86
N ALA A 102 -14.11 8.86 -16.57
CA ALA A 102 -14.02 9.92 -17.54
C ALA A 102 -12.63 9.97 -18.18
N ASP A 103 -12.55 10.48 -19.40
CA ASP A 103 -11.30 10.74 -20.09
C ASP A 103 -10.41 11.71 -19.28
N MET A 104 -9.12 11.36 -19.15
CA MET A 104 -8.15 12.22 -18.49
C MET A 104 -7.71 13.36 -19.42
N PRO A 105 -7.62 14.61 -18.94
CA PRO A 105 -7.05 15.72 -19.69
C PRO A 105 -5.61 15.48 -20.13
N ALA A 106 -5.23 16.01 -21.30
CA ALA A 106 -3.96 15.74 -21.95
C ALA A 106 -2.73 16.11 -21.09
N ASP A 107 -2.81 17.20 -20.34
CA ASP A 107 -1.74 17.66 -19.44
C ASP A 107 -1.50 16.69 -18.27
N LEU A 108 -2.56 16.19 -17.64
CA LEU A 108 -2.45 15.17 -16.60
C LEU A 108 -1.99 13.81 -17.18
N ALA A 109 -2.49 13.45 -18.37
CA ALA A 109 -2.02 12.27 -19.08
C ALA A 109 -0.52 12.35 -19.39
N GLN A 110 0.00 13.53 -19.74
CA GLN A 110 1.43 13.76 -19.94
C GLN A 110 2.22 13.55 -18.64
N VAL A 111 1.72 14.00 -17.49
CA VAL A 111 2.35 13.75 -16.17
C VAL A 111 2.48 12.25 -15.94
N VAL A 112 1.40 11.49 -16.13
CA VAL A 112 1.40 10.04 -15.94
C VAL A 112 2.35 9.35 -16.92
N ASN A 113 2.37 9.77 -18.19
CA ASN A 113 3.20 9.16 -19.24
C ASN A 113 4.69 9.51 -19.13
N THR A 114 5.06 10.50 -18.31
CA THR A 114 6.45 10.92 -18.12
C THR A 114 7.14 10.05 -17.06
N LYS A 115 7.98 9.11 -17.49
CA LYS A 115 8.67 8.13 -16.62
C LYS A 115 9.54 8.74 -15.52
N THR A 116 10.02 9.97 -15.71
CA THR A 116 10.80 10.69 -14.70
C THR A 116 9.93 11.34 -13.64
N ILE A 117 8.61 11.39 -13.84
CA ILE A 117 7.63 11.94 -12.89
C ILE A 117 6.93 10.81 -12.13
N ILE A 118 6.41 9.81 -12.84
CA ILE A 118 5.73 8.64 -12.27
C ILE A 118 6.45 7.36 -12.75
N ASP A 119 6.85 6.51 -11.82
CA ASP A 119 7.52 5.25 -12.13
C ASP A 119 6.63 4.28 -12.92
N THR A 120 7.27 3.48 -13.77
CA THR A 120 6.60 2.53 -14.67
C THR A 120 5.59 1.62 -13.96
N PRO A 121 5.89 0.96 -12.83
CA PRO A 121 4.92 0.07 -12.18
C PRO A 121 3.61 0.77 -11.81
N PHE A 122 3.69 2.02 -11.32
CA PHE A 122 2.51 2.79 -10.91
C PHE A 122 1.70 3.30 -12.10
N ARG A 123 2.38 3.63 -13.18
CA ARG A 123 1.79 4.06 -14.44
C ARG A 123 0.99 2.95 -15.12
N ASP A 124 1.52 1.73 -15.08
CA ASP A 124 0.90 0.57 -15.72
C ASP A 124 -0.43 0.18 -15.07
N ILE A 125 -0.64 0.53 -13.78
CA ILE A 125 -1.92 0.34 -13.09
C ILE A 125 -3.06 1.04 -13.85
N VAL A 126 -2.83 2.27 -14.29
CA VAL A 126 -3.86 3.17 -14.83
C VAL A 126 -3.91 3.22 -16.34
N THR A 127 -2.94 2.60 -17.03
CA THR A 127 -2.84 2.68 -18.50
C THR A 127 -3.55 1.50 -19.16
N ARG A 128 -4.48 1.79 -20.05
CA ARG A 128 -5.15 0.81 -20.90
C ARG A 128 -5.08 1.31 -22.33
N ASP A 129 -4.68 0.45 -23.26
CA ASP A 129 -4.51 0.78 -24.69
C ASP A 129 -3.65 2.04 -24.93
N GLY A 130 -2.60 2.20 -24.13
CA GLY A 130 -1.68 3.34 -24.20
C GLY A 130 -2.22 4.65 -23.62
N LYS A 131 -3.44 4.66 -23.07
CA LYS A 131 -4.11 5.82 -22.50
C LYS A 131 -4.24 5.69 -20.98
N PRO A 132 -3.82 6.69 -20.17
CA PRO A 132 -4.09 6.70 -18.74
C PRO A 132 -5.53 7.14 -18.44
N TRP A 133 -6.14 6.49 -17.43
CA TRP A 133 -7.51 6.70 -16.98
C TRP A 133 -7.62 7.22 -15.54
N GLY A 134 -6.50 7.47 -14.92
CA GLY A 134 -6.39 8.00 -13.57
C GLY A 134 -4.97 8.45 -13.27
N LEU A 135 -4.82 9.23 -12.21
CA LEU A 135 -3.54 9.72 -11.72
C LEU A 135 -3.12 8.88 -10.51
N PRO A 136 -2.05 8.07 -10.60
CA PRO A 136 -1.44 7.47 -9.41
C PRO A 136 -0.95 8.58 -8.48
N TRP A 137 -1.51 8.65 -7.26
CA TRP A 137 -1.31 9.82 -6.39
C TRP A 137 -0.28 9.57 -5.29
N TRP A 138 -0.48 8.50 -4.52
CA TRP A 138 0.46 8.07 -3.49
C TRP A 138 0.56 6.55 -3.42
N SER A 139 1.62 6.08 -2.74
CA SER A 139 1.79 4.67 -2.42
C SER A 139 2.04 4.44 -0.94
N GLY A 140 1.58 3.28 -0.44
CA GLY A 140 1.98 2.73 0.84
C GLY A 140 3.11 1.74 0.65
N ARG A 141 4.36 2.17 0.80
CA ARG A 141 5.50 1.27 0.74
C ARG A 141 5.70 0.57 2.06
N ASN A 142 5.88 -0.76 2.03
CA ASN A 142 6.13 -1.51 3.26
C ASN A 142 7.61 -1.45 3.70
N GLY A 143 7.79 -1.62 5.01
CA GLY A 143 9.09 -1.73 5.65
C GLY A 143 8.99 -2.52 6.96
N LEU A 144 10.12 -2.84 7.55
CA LEU A 144 10.22 -3.41 8.89
C LEU A 144 10.38 -2.29 9.92
N PHE A 145 9.40 -2.15 10.79
CA PHE A 145 9.43 -1.26 11.94
C PHE A 145 10.00 -2.00 13.15
N TYR A 146 10.82 -1.32 13.95
CA TYR A 146 11.43 -1.89 15.14
C TYR A 146 11.54 -0.88 16.28
N ASN A 147 11.35 -1.35 17.51
CA ASN A 147 11.51 -0.54 18.72
C ASN A 147 12.98 -0.51 19.12
N ILE A 148 13.58 0.67 19.15
CA ILE A 148 15.00 0.88 19.41
C ILE A 148 15.37 0.47 20.84
N ASP A 149 14.56 0.87 21.82
CA ASP A 149 14.83 0.57 23.24
C ASP A 149 14.74 -0.94 23.50
N HIS A 150 13.82 -1.66 22.84
CA HIS A 150 13.70 -3.12 22.97
C HIS A 150 14.92 -3.84 22.37
N LEU A 151 15.41 -3.38 21.20
CA LEU A 151 16.62 -3.94 20.59
C LEU A 151 17.84 -3.73 21.50
N GLN A 152 18.02 -2.52 22.03
CA GLN A 152 19.13 -2.18 22.92
C GLN A 152 19.08 -3.01 24.21
N ALA A 153 17.91 -3.15 24.83
CA ALA A 153 17.71 -3.96 26.03
C ALA A 153 18.03 -5.46 25.80
N ALA A 154 17.87 -5.95 24.57
CA ALA A 154 18.22 -7.31 24.17
C ALA A 154 19.69 -7.45 23.69
N GLY A 155 20.50 -6.39 23.74
CA GLY A 155 21.90 -6.38 23.30
C GLY A 155 22.05 -6.48 21.78
N LEU A 156 21.06 -6.01 21.02
CA LEU A 156 21.07 -5.98 19.55
C LEU A 156 21.55 -4.60 19.09
N SER A 157 22.57 -4.54 18.24
CA SER A 157 23.21 -3.30 17.80
C SER A 157 22.45 -2.55 16.69
N GLY A 158 21.40 -3.14 16.14
CA GLY A 158 20.61 -2.54 15.05
C GLY A 158 19.51 -3.48 14.55
N PRO A 159 18.74 -3.09 13.54
CA PRO A 159 17.66 -3.91 12.98
C PRO A 159 18.19 -5.15 12.26
N PRO A 160 17.36 -6.20 12.09
CA PRO A 160 17.72 -7.38 11.33
C PRO A 160 17.96 -7.02 9.85
N LYS A 161 18.95 -7.69 9.24
CA LYS A 161 19.39 -7.43 7.86
C LYS A 161 18.96 -8.52 6.87
N SER A 162 18.55 -9.68 7.37
CA SER A 162 18.10 -10.81 6.58
C SER A 162 16.77 -11.35 7.08
N TYR A 163 16.08 -12.11 6.23
CA TYR A 163 14.87 -12.82 6.61
C TYR A 163 15.08 -13.72 7.83
N ALA A 164 16.19 -14.46 7.86
CA ALA A 164 16.51 -15.33 8.98
C ALA A 164 16.71 -14.54 10.28
N GLU A 165 17.38 -13.38 10.22
CA GLU A 165 17.58 -12.52 11.39
C GLU A 165 16.26 -11.94 11.93
N VAL A 166 15.24 -11.71 11.11
CA VAL A 166 13.92 -11.27 11.58
C VAL A 166 13.36 -12.25 12.61
N TRP A 167 13.43 -13.55 12.31
CA TRP A 167 12.90 -14.58 13.18
C TRP A 167 13.79 -14.82 14.42
N GLN A 168 15.12 -14.77 14.28
CA GLN A 168 16.04 -14.82 15.40
C GLN A 168 15.82 -13.65 16.37
N TYR A 169 15.62 -12.46 15.84
CA TYR A 169 15.32 -11.28 16.66
C TYR A 169 13.95 -11.38 17.30
N ALA A 170 12.96 -11.92 16.59
CA ALA A 170 11.64 -12.17 17.16
C ALA A 170 11.72 -13.04 18.44
N GLU A 171 12.49 -14.14 18.41
CA GLU A 171 12.71 -14.97 19.59
C GLU A 171 13.38 -14.17 20.72
N LYS A 172 14.46 -13.45 20.40
CA LYS A 172 15.29 -12.73 21.38
C LYS A 172 14.58 -11.56 22.05
N LEU A 173 13.68 -10.91 21.31
CA LEU A 173 12.91 -9.75 21.78
C LEU A 173 11.63 -10.12 22.54
N THR A 174 11.22 -11.39 22.46
CA THR A 174 10.02 -11.87 23.14
C THR A 174 10.21 -11.89 24.64
N GLN A 175 9.24 -11.35 25.37
CA GLN A 175 9.14 -11.49 26.82
C GLN A 175 7.99 -12.43 27.18
N LYS A 176 8.22 -13.26 28.19
CA LYS A 176 7.23 -14.20 28.71
C LYS A 176 7.15 -14.06 30.22
N ASN A 177 5.97 -14.28 30.78
CA ASN A 177 5.78 -14.39 32.22
C ASN A 177 6.21 -15.78 32.75
N ALA A 178 6.09 -15.99 34.05
CA ALA A 178 6.44 -17.25 34.71
C ALA A 178 5.59 -18.46 34.20
N ALA A 179 4.38 -18.20 33.65
CA ALA A 179 3.53 -19.21 33.04
C ALA A 179 3.88 -19.51 31.56
N GLY A 180 4.88 -18.82 31.00
CA GLY A 180 5.29 -18.97 29.60
C GLY A 180 4.42 -18.21 28.60
N GLU A 181 3.49 -17.37 29.06
CA GLU A 181 2.66 -16.54 28.23
C GLU A 181 3.46 -15.33 27.70
N VAL A 182 3.26 -14.97 26.42
CA VAL A 182 3.92 -13.81 25.81
C VAL A 182 3.35 -12.54 26.40
N THR A 183 4.18 -11.76 27.06
CA THR A 183 3.83 -10.44 27.62
C THR A 183 4.27 -9.29 26.73
N ARG A 184 5.26 -9.55 25.84
CA ARG A 184 5.68 -8.67 24.76
C ARG A 184 6.05 -9.51 23.55
N ALA A 185 5.39 -9.28 22.44
CA ALA A 185 5.72 -9.98 21.21
C ALA A 185 7.07 -9.50 20.64
N GLY A 186 7.91 -10.42 20.21
CA GLY A 186 9.14 -10.08 19.50
C GLY A 186 8.84 -9.55 18.11
N ILE A 187 7.84 -10.14 17.45
CA ILE A 187 7.28 -9.66 16.20
C ILE A 187 5.75 -9.75 16.27
N SER A 188 5.05 -8.73 15.79
CA SER A 188 3.59 -8.81 15.60
C SER A 188 3.29 -9.22 14.16
N LEU A 189 2.53 -10.31 14.02
CA LEU A 189 2.10 -10.85 12.75
C LEU A 189 0.65 -10.43 12.45
N ARG A 190 0.32 -10.18 11.18
CA ARG A 190 -1.05 -9.85 10.78
C ARG A 190 -1.87 -11.14 10.69
N LEU A 191 -2.55 -11.48 11.77
CA LEU A 191 -3.28 -12.74 11.93
C LEU A 191 -4.81 -12.61 11.77
N THR A 192 -5.30 -11.38 11.53
CA THR A 192 -6.73 -11.06 11.38
C THR A 192 -6.99 -10.29 10.09
N GLY A 193 -8.23 -10.35 9.59
CA GLY A 193 -8.61 -9.74 8.32
C GLY A 193 -8.03 -10.53 7.13
N PRO A 194 -8.76 -11.51 6.56
CA PRO A 194 -8.20 -12.49 5.61
C PRO A 194 -7.45 -11.85 4.45
N SER A 195 -8.05 -10.89 3.74
CA SER A 195 -7.39 -10.20 2.60
C SER A 195 -6.09 -9.48 3.03
N GLY A 196 -6.16 -8.68 4.10
CA GLY A 196 -4.96 -8.02 4.63
C GLY A 196 -3.90 -9.00 5.17
N GLY A 197 -4.32 -10.15 5.70
CA GLY A 197 -3.43 -11.24 6.12
C GLY A 197 -2.70 -11.87 4.94
N THR A 198 -3.40 -12.11 3.84
CA THR A 198 -2.81 -12.62 2.58
C THR A 198 -1.72 -11.67 2.07
N GLN A 199 -1.98 -10.38 2.06
CA GLN A 199 -1.03 -9.37 1.64
C GLN A 199 0.24 -9.37 2.52
N LYS A 200 0.08 -9.41 3.86
CA LYS A 200 1.24 -9.43 4.79
C LYS A 200 2.03 -10.74 4.69
N PHE A 201 1.36 -11.86 4.49
CA PHE A 201 2.01 -13.13 4.16
C PHE A 201 2.86 -13.00 2.87
N GLY A 202 2.31 -12.30 1.87
CA GLY A 202 2.99 -12.00 0.60
C GLY A 202 4.31 -11.25 0.76
N TYR A 203 4.46 -10.40 1.78
CA TYR A 203 5.72 -9.69 2.04
C TYR A 203 6.85 -10.64 2.37
N PHE A 204 6.60 -11.66 3.19
CA PHE A 204 7.57 -12.71 3.52
C PHE A 204 7.78 -13.65 2.33
N TYR A 205 6.70 -14.02 1.67
CA TYR A 205 6.76 -14.91 0.50
C TYR A 205 7.64 -14.34 -0.61
N TYR A 206 7.52 -13.04 -0.92
CA TYR A 206 8.33 -12.40 -1.96
C TYR A 206 9.82 -12.53 -1.68
N GLN A 207 10.26 -12.34 -0.44
CA GLN A 207 11.68 -12.43 -0.09
C GLN A 207 12.24 -13.84 -0.34
N LEU A 208 11.45 -14.89 -0.15
CA LEU A 208 11.86 -16.29 -0.35
C LEU A 208 11.68 -16.76 -1.81
N ALA A 209 10.59 -16.38 -2.46
CA ALA A 209 10.25 -16.85 -3.78
C ALA A 209 10.89 -16.01 -4.91
N GLY A 210 11.03 -14.71 -4.71
CA GLY A 210 11.48 -13.75 -5.72
C GLY A 210 10.39 -13.28 -6.68
N VAL A 211 9.15 -13.69 -6.41
CA VAL A 211 7.95 -13.33 -7.16
C VAL A 211 6.78 -13.15 -6.20
N GLN A 212 5.74 -12.46 -6.62
CA GLN A 212 4.51 -12.35 -5.85
C GLN A 212 3.73 -13.67 -5.86
N MET A 213 2.83 -13.89 -4.91
CA MET A 213 1.88 -15.01 -4.95
C MET A 213 0.96 -14.92 -6.16
N PHE A 214 0.63 -13.70 -6.56
CA PHE A 214 -0.26 -13.34 -7.66
C PHE A 214 0.47 -12.36 -8.56
N GLU A 215 0.97 -12.85 -9.69
CA GLU A 215 1.69 -12.05 -10.68
C GLU A 215 0.75 -11.62 -11.82
N PRO A 216 1.00 -10.49 -12.48
CA PRO A 216 0.30 -10.16 -13.70
C PRO A 216 0.43 -11.30 -14.74
N GLY A 217 -0.70 -11.68 -15.32
CA GLY A 217 -0.75 -12.69 -16.36
C GLY A 217 -0.32 -12.15 -17.73
N LYS A 218 -0.30 -13.04 -18.74
CA LYS A 218 0.09 -12.71 -20.11
C LYS A 218 -0.85 -11.73 -20.80
N LYS A 219 -2.12 -11.69 -20.38
CA LYS A 219 -3.12 -10.76 -20.89
C LYS A 219 -3.46 -9.73 -19.80
N PRO A 220 -3.72 -8.47 -20.14
CA PRO A 220 -4.20 -7.48 -19.19
C PRO A 220 -5.41 -7.99 -18.41
N GLY A 221 -5.45 -7.69 -17.10
CA GLY A 221 -6.54 -8.14 -16.21
C GLY A 221 -6.48 -9.61 -15.82
N THR A 222 -5.53 -10.40 -16.33
CA THR A 222 -5.34 -11.79 -15.89
C THR A 222 -4.22 -11.93 -14.87
N VAL A 223 -4.27 -13.00 -14.09
CA VAL A 223 -3.36 -13.27 -12.97
C VAL A 223 -2.80 -14.69 -13.06
N GLN A 224 -1.49 -14.81 -12.88
CA GLN A 224 -0.81 -16.07 -12.68
C GLN A 224 -0.64 -16.34 -11.18
N VAL A 225 -1.02 -17.52 -10.71
CA VAL A 225 -0.82 -17.95 -9.32
C VAL A 225 0.51 -18.70 -9.22
N THR A 226 1.48 -18.13 -8.49
CA THR A 226 2.87 -18.66 -8.44
C THR A 226 3.10 -19.64 -7.29
N ILE A 227 2.13 -19.82 -6.38
CA ILE A 227 2.27 -20.59 -5.13
C ILE A 227 2.71 -22.03 -5.39
N ALA A 228 2.09 -22.74 -6.34
CA ALA A 228 2.46 -24.13 -6.65
C ALA A 228 3.89 -24.24 -7.21
N LYS A 229 4.33 -23.28 -8.04
CA LYS A 229 5.69 -23.25 -8.60
C LYS A 229 6.76 -22.95 -7.55
N ASN A 230 6.37 -22.30 -6.43
CA ASN A 230 7.25 -21.91 -5.33
C ASN A 230 6.74 -22.48 -4.00
N ILE A 231 6.26 -23.73 -4.02
CA ILE A 231 5.58 -24.35 -2.88
C ILE A 231 6.48 -24.44 -1.65
N ASP A 232 7.78 -24.65 -1.82
CA ASP A 232 8.72 -24.71 -0.71
C ASP A 232 8.86 -23.34 0.00
N ALA A 233 8.90 -22.24 -0.76
CA ALA A 233 8.91 -20.90 -0.20
C ALA A 233 7.60 -20.59 0.53
N ALA A 234 6.46 -20.92 -0.07
CA ALA A 234 5.13 -20.73 0.53
C ALA A 234 4.97 -21.52 1.84
N ALA A 235 5.36 -22.80 1.83
CA ALA A 235 5.32 -23.66 3.01
C ALA A 235 6.28 -23.19 4.10
N ARG A 236 7.46 -22.69 3.72
CA ARG A 236 8.44 -22.15 4.68
C ARG A 236 7.87 -20.92 5.40
N VAL A 237 7.26 -19.97 4.69
CA VAL A 237 6.62 -18.80 5.31
C VAL A 237 5.52 -19.24 6.28
N LEU A 238 4.68 -20.20 5.88
CA LEU A 238 3.62 -20.72 6.75
C LEU A 238 4.20 -21.36 8.01
N LEU A 239 5.25 -22.17 7.88
CA LEU A 239 5.92 -22.80 9.03
C LEU A 239 6.52 -21.78 9.97
N ASP A 240 7.23 -20.77 9.45
CA ASP A 240 7.81 -19.73 10.28
C ASP A 240 6.74 -19.02 11.13
N HIS A 241 5.56 -18.74 10.54
CA HIS A 241 4.42 -18.19 11.30
C HIS A 241 3.92 -19.18 12.36
N VAL A 242 3.68 -20.42 11.99
CA VAL A 242 3.15 -21.46 12.91
C VAL A 242 4.12 -21.73 14.07
N GLU A 243 5.42 -21.82 13.80
CA GLU A 243 6.45 -22.02 14.82
C GLU A 243 6.50 -20.85 15.82
N HIS A 244 6.35 -19.63 15.33
CA HIS A 244 6.34 -18.42 16.17
C HIS A 244 5.00 -18.15 16.85
N LEU A 245 3.93 -18.86 16.49
CA LEU A 245 2.64 -18.83 17.17
C LEU A 245 2.45 -19.97 18.18
N HIS A 246 2.93 -21.17 17.88
CA HIS A 246 2.62 -22.38 18.63
C HIS A 246 3.85 -23.18 19.07
N GLY A 247 5.00 -23.02 18.39
CA GLY A 247 6.21 -23.80 18.63
C GLY A 247 7.03 -23.30 19.84
N PRO A 248 8.18 -23.96 20.09
CA PRO A 248 9.11 -23.55 21.14
C PRO A 248 9.59 -22.10 20.99
N LYS A 249 9.64 -21.62 19.77
CA LYS A 249 10.06 -20.25 19.38
C LYS A 249 8.92 -19.21 19.48
N LYS A 250 7.84 -19.53 20.19
CA LYS A 250 6.67 -18.65 20.29
C LYS A 250 7.09 -17.21 20.59
N SER A 251 6.85 -16.31 19.64
CA SER A 251 7.26 -14.90 19.62
C SER A 251 6.10 -13.92 19.40
N ASP A 252 4.93 -14.43 19.11
CA ASP A 252 3.69 -13.66 19.03
C ASP A 252 2.61 -14.34 19.85
N ASP A 253 1.69 -13.54 20.34
CA ASP A 253 0.46 -14.01 20.95
C ASP A 253 -0.71 -13.52 20.11
N TRP A 254 -1.56 -14.40 19.67
CA TRP A 254 -2.78 -14.11 18.90
C TRP A 254 -3.66 -12.99 19.50
N ALA A 255 -3.28 -12.49 20.68
CA ALA A 255 -3.98 -11.42 21.41
C ALA A 255 -3.88 -10.03 20.76
N LEU A 256 -2.84 -9.74 19.98
CA LEU A 256 -2.67 -8.45 19.32
C LEU A 256 -3.58 -8.36 18.08
N LYS A 257 -4.80 -7.87 18.29
CA LYS A 257 -5.80 -7.75 17.22
C LYS A 257 -5.42 -6.74 16.14
N HIS A 258 -4.67 -5.68 16.52
CA HIS A 258 -4.21 -4.62 15.62
C HIS A 258 -2.71 -4.42 15.80
N ASP A 259 -1.94 -4.84 14.80
CA ASP A 259 -0.49 -4.87 14.82
C ASP A 259 0.16 -3.49 15.06
N ALA A 260 -0.30 -2.43 14.38
CA ALA A 260 0.23 -1.09 14.56
C ALA A 260 -0.08 -0.53 15.97
N GLN A 261 -1.25 -0.81 16.53
CA GLN A 261 -1.58 -0.42 17.90
C GLN A 261 -0.73 -1.20 18.91
N GLY A 262 -0.53 -2.50 18.69
CA GLY A 262 0.37 -3.32 19.52
C GLY A 262 1.79 -2.78 19.53
N PHE A 263 2.28 -2.33 18.39
CA PHE A 263 3.60 -1.69 18.29
C PHE A 263 3.64 -0.32 18.99
N ALA A 264 2.65 0.53 18.74
CA ALA A 264 2.56 1.88 19.34
C ALA A 264 2.40 1.85 20.87
N SER A 265 1.85 0.77 21.43
CA SER A 265 1.77 0.56 22.89
C SER A 265 3.01 -0.10 23.50
N GLY A 266 4.00 -0.48 22.70
CA GLY A 266 5.17 -1.24 23.16
C GLY A 266 4.90 -2.73 23.41
N ALA A 267 3.71 -3.24 23.10
CA ALA A 267 3.37 -4.66 23.24
C ALA A 267 4.02 -5.55 22.16
N ALA A 268 4.57 -4.96 21.09
CA ALA A 268 5.36 -5.64 20.08
C ALA A 268 6.67 -4.91 19.82
N SER A 269 7.74 -5.66 19.52
CA SER A 269 9.07 -5.10 19.29
C SER A 269 9.37 -4.84 17.82
N MET A 270 8.78 -5.62 16.92
CA MET A 270 8.90 -5.49 15.46
C MET A 270 7.57 -5.80 14.78
N PHE A 271 7.39 -5.28 13.57
CA PHE A 271 6.34 -5.70 12.65
C PHE A 271 6.58 -5.13 11.23
N MET A 272 5.92 -5.70 10.25
CA MET A 272 6.01 -5.22 8.86
C MET A 272 4.73 -4.50 8.46
N ARG A 273 4.86 -3.24 8.07
CA ARG A 273 3.72 -2.41 7.64
C ARG A 273 4.14 -1.32 6.66
N GLU A 274 3.14 -0.66 6.13
CA GLU A 274 3.31 0.45 5.19
C GLU A 274 3.65 1.76 5.93
N SER A 275 4.10 2.74 5.16
CA SER A 275 4.64 4.02 5.63
C SER A 275 3.71 4.86 6.52
N TRP A 276 2.37 4.70 6.40
CA TRP A 276 1.38 5.40 7.23
C TRP A 276 1.56 5.16 8.75
N VAL A 277 2.27 4.11 9.10
CA VAL A 277 2.58 3.79 10.50
C VAL A 277 3.48 4.83 11.15
N ILE A 278 4.30 5.56 10.38
CA ILE A 278 5.19 6.58 10.95
C ILE A 278 4.39 7.66 11.71
N PRO A 279 3.46 8.41 11.11
CA PRO A 279 2.64 9.36 11.86
C PRO A 279 1.70 8.69 12.85
N PHE A 280 1.22 7.47 12.57
CA PHE A 280 0.38 6.73 13.51
C PHE A 280 1.08 6.46 14.84
N VAL A 281 2.33 5.96 14.81
CA VAL A 281 3.11 5.70 16.05
C VAL A 281 3.47 7.01 16.75
N ARG A 282 3.83 8.05 16.01
CA ARG A 282 4.08 9.37 16.62
C ARG A 282 2.88 9.90 17.40
N LYS A 283 1.67 9.64 16.93
CA LYS A 283 0.42 10.08 17.57
C LYS A 283 0.00 9.19 18.73
N ASN A 284 0.09 7.87 18.57
CA ASN A 284 -0.52 6.89 19.50
C ASN A 284 0.50 6.25 20.46
N GLY A 285 1.78 6.44 20.23
CA GLY A 285 2.89 5.98 21.07
C GLY A 285 4.04 6.99 21.05
N PRO A 286 3.82 8.23 21.53
CA PRO A 286 4.79 9.32 21.42
C PRO A 286 6.13 9.01 22.13
N ASP A 287 6.11 8.13 23.12
CA ASP A 287 7.31 7.72 23.86
C ASP A 287 8.06 6.56 23.19
N ILE A 288 7.51 5.95 22.15
CA ILE A 288 8.15 4.84 21.44
C ILE A 288 9.26 5.36 20.53
N LYS A 289 10.49 5.03 20.87
CA LYS A 289 11.64 5.25 19.98
C LYS A 289 11.71 4.12 18.97
N PHE A 290 11.47 4.43 17.72
CA PHE A 290 11.42 3.43 16.65
C PHE A 290 12.21 3.83 15.42
N GLY A 291 12.66 2.82 14.70
CA GLY A 291 13.22 2.95 13.37
C GLY A 291 12.39 2.18 12.35
N VAL A 292 12.65 2.45 11.09
CA VAL A 292 12.12 1.71 9.95
C VAL A 292 13.24 1.42 8.97
N VAL A 293 13.27 0.20 8.46
CA VAL A 293 14.21 -0.22 7.40
C VAL A 293 13.43 -0.93 6.30
N PRO A 294 14.01 -1.04 5.09
CA PRO A 294 13.44 -1.90 4.06
C PRO A 294 13.18 -3.31 4.60
N VAL A 295 12.18 -4.01 4.05
CA VAL A 295 11.94 -5.41 4.39
C VAL A 295 13.23 -6.21 4.20
N PRO A 296 13.73 -6.93 5.23
CA PRO A 296 15.00 -7.64 5.13
C PRO A 296 15.00 -8.66 4.00
N ARG A 297 16.10 -8.66 3.25
CA ARG A 297 16.28 -9.53 2.08
C ARG A 297 16.52 -11.01 2.45
N GLU A 298 16.22 -11.87 1.51
CA GLU A 298 16.65 -13.26 1.48
C GLU A 298 17.10 -13.60 0.06
N LYS A 299 16.47 -14.56 -0.62
CA LYS A 299 16.70 -14.85 -2.04
C LYS A 299 16.43 -13.62 -2.91
N SER A 300 15.50 -12.78 -2.50
CA SER A 300 15.09 -11.58 -3.19
C SER A 300 15.06 -10.37 -2.27
N PHE A 301 14.93 -9.19 -2.87
CA PHE A 301 14.80 -7.94 -2.15
C PHE A 301 13.71 -7.10 -2.82
N GLY A 302 12.51 -7.10 -2.26
CA GLY A 302 11.39 -6.38 -2.80
C GLY A 302 10.58 -5.65 -1.76
N ALA A 303 9.88 -4.59 -2.19
CA ALA A 303 8.91 -3.87 -1.39
C ALA A 303 7.57 -3.81 -2.12
N PHE A 304 6.53 -4.18 -1.40
CA PHE A 304 5.15 -4.00 -1.82
C PHE A 304 4.75 -2.53 -1.75
N ASN A 305 3.94 -2.11 -2.71
CA ASN A 305 3.34 -0.78 -2.73
C ASN A 305 1.82 -0.92 -2.95
N ALA A 306 1.03 -0.43 -1.99
CA ALA A 306 -0.38 -0.13 -2.21
C ALA A 306 -0.47 1.23 -2.90
N VAL A 307 -1.33 1.40 -3.89
CA VAL A 307 -1.43 2.64 -4.65
C VAL A 307 -2.85 3.17 -4.63
N GLU A 308 -3.00 4.47 -4.41
CA GLU A 308 -4.26 5.17 -4.66
C GLU A 308 -4.20 5.92 -5.98
N VAL A 309 -5.25 5.78 -6.74
CA VAL A 309 -5.46 6.39 -8.06
C VAL A 309 -6.63 7.37 -7.97
N LEU A 310 -6.42 8.60 -8.40
CA LEU A 310 -7.48 9.58 -8.53
C LEU A 310 -8.03 9.56 -9.95
N SER A 311 -9.33 9.34 -10.08
CA SER A 311 -10.07 9.35 -11.34
C SER A 311 -11.33 10.19 -11.22
N VAL A 312 -11.91 10.58 -12.35
CA VAL A 312 -13.19 11.29 -12.39
C VAL A 312 -14.27 10.35 -12.89
N ASN A 313 -15.43 10.38 -12.23
CA ASN A 313 -16.60 9.62 -12.64
C ASN A 313 -17.12 10.16 -13.98
N LYS A 314 -17.37 9.27 -14.95
CA LYS A 314 -17.90 9.67 -16.27
C LYS A 314 -19.26 10.39 -16.18
N ASP A 315 -20.04 10.10 -15.15
CA ASP A 315 -21.39 10.67 -14.96
C ASP A 315 -21.38 12.01 -14.23
N SER A 316 -20.19 12.45 -13.74
CA SER A 316 -20.02 13.78 -13.15
C SER A 316 -20.48 14.88 -14.09
N LYS A 317 -21.21 15.86 -13.55
CA LYS A 317 -21.60 17.08 -14.29
C LYS A 317 -20.54 18.18 -14.20
N LEU A 318 -19.52 17.98 -13.35
CA LEU A 318 -18.44 18.93 -13.08
C LEU A 318 -17.05 18.34 -13.45
N LYS A 319 -16.96 17.57 -14.55
CA LYS A 319 -15.74 16.83 -14.93
C LYS A 319 -14.49 17.71 -14.98
N ASP A 320 -14.58 18.88 -15.62
CA ASP A 320 -13.44 19.79 -15.75
C ASP A 320 -13.00 20.33 -14.38
N ALA A 321 -13.97 20.72 -13.54
CA ALA A 321 -13.69 21.15 -12.18
C ALA A 321 -13.13 20.01 -11.31
N ALA A 322 -13.60 18.77 -11.49
CA ALA A 322 -13.09 17.60 -10.81
C ALA A 322 -11.62 17.31 -11.20
N TRP A 323 -11.29 17.39 -12.49
CA TRP A 323 -9.90 17.26 -12.95
C TRP A 323 -9.02 18.41 -12.46
N ASP A 324 -9.56 19.64 -12.36
CA ASP A 324 -8.83 20.77 -11.76
C ASP A 324 -8.59 20.56 -10.27
N PHE A 325 -9.53 19.97 -9.55
CA PHE A 325 -9.31 19.59 -8.16
C PHE A 325 -8.15 18.58 -8.04
N ILE A 326 -8.11 17.56 -8.90
CA ILE A 326 -7.00 16.59 -8.95
C ILE A 326 -5.67 17.27 -9.30
N ARG A 327 -5.63 18.28 -10.19
CA ARG A 327 -4.43 19.08 -10.46
C ARG A 327 -3.94 19.82 -9.21
N ILE A 328 -4.87 20.45 -8.49
CA ILE A 328 -4.55 21.17 -7.25
C ILE A 328 -3.95 20.24 -6.20
N LEU A 329 -4.42 19.00 -6.09
CA LEU A 329 -3.83 18.00 -5.19
C LEU A 329 -2.37 17.66 -5.54
N GLN A 330 -1.85 18.05 -6.71
CA GLN A 330 -0.46 17.87 -7.10
C GLN A 330 0.45 19.01 -6.66
N ASP A 331 -0.05 20.03 -6.00
CA ASP A 331 0.75 21.17 -5.51
C ASP A 331 1.74 20.74 -4.44
N GLN A 332 2.92 21.39 -4.44
CA GLN A 332 4.04 21.05 -3.57
C GLN A 332 3.63 20.99 -2.09
N ALA A 333 2.85 21.97 -1.64
CA ALA A 333 2.41 22.05 -0.24
C ALA A 333 1.46 20.88 0.12
N ILE A 334 0.61 20.49 -0.80
CA ILE A 334 -0.38 19.41 -0.60
C ILE A 334 0.29 18.04 -0.62
N VAL A 335 1.19 17.78 -1.57
CA VAL A 335 1.92 16.50 -1.60
C VAL A 335 2.84 16.35 -0.39
N ASN A 336 3.44 17.45 0.11
CA ASN A 336 4.20 17.42 1.36
C ASN A 336 3.30 17.12 2.56
N ASN A 337 2.08 17.67 2.60
CA ASN A 337 1.11 17.36 3.64
C ASN A 337 0.68 15.88 3.62
N VAL A 338 0.45 15.29 2.44
CA VAL A 338 0.17 13.84 2.32
C VAL A 338 1.26 13.03 3.01
N LEU A 339 2.53 13.29 2.70
CA LEU A 339 3.64 12.57 3.32
C LEU A 339 3.73 12.80 4.84
N GLU A 340 3.64 14.07 5.28
CA GLU A 340 3.85 14.44 6.68
C GLU A 340 2.72 14.00 7.60
N SER A 341 1.45 14.15 7.17
CA SER A 341 0.27 13.91 8.00
C SER A 341 -0.23 12.48 7.92
N SER A 342 -0.34 11.92 6.72
CA SER A 342 -0.87 10.57 6.52
C SER A 342 0.21 9.49 6.45
N GLY A 343 1.45 9.85 6.10
CA GLY A 343 2.54 8.92 5.90
C GLY A 343 2.51 8.19 4.56
N TRP A 344 1.51 8.43 3.72
CA TRP A 344 1.49 7.90 2.36
C TRP A 344 2.52 8.61 1.49
N VAL A 345 3.27 7.89 0.69
CA VAL A 345 4.37 8.41 -0.13
C VAL A 345 3.81 8.92 -1.45
N PRO A 346 3.84 10.25 -1.70
CA PRO A 346 3.41 10.77 -3.00
C PRO A 346 4.26 10.22 -4.15
N LEU A 347 3.64 9.95 -5.29
CA LEU A 347 4.32 9.33 -6.44
C LEU A 347 4.96 10.34 -7.41
N ARG A 348 4.90 11.63 -7.10
CA ARG A 348 5.51 12.71 -7.87
C ARG A 348 7.00 12.83 -7.57
N ARG A 349 7.86 12.31 -8.45
CA ARG A 349 9.32 12.38 -8.31
C ARG A 349 9.92 13.76 -8.63
N ASP A 350 9.14 14.60 -9.27
CA ASP A 350 9.50 15.99 -9.60
C ASP A 350 9.14 16.99 -8.49
N ARG A 351 8.85 16.50 -7.27
CA ARG A 351 8.55 17.32 -6.10
C ARG A 351 9.68 17.24 -5.07
N ASP A 352 9.85 18.32 -4.31
CA ASP A 352 10.84 18.40 -3.24
C ASP A 352 10.22 18.02 -1.88
N TYR A 353 10.73 16.96 -1.30
CA TYR A 353 10.30 16.46 0.02
C TYR A 353 11.31 16.76 1.13
N SER A 354 12.38 17.53 0.86
CA SER A 354 13.48 17.80 1.79
C SER A 354 13.01 18.39 3.12
N ALA A 355 12.03 19.30 3.08
CA ALA A 355 11.45 19.89 4.28
C ALA A 355 10.74 18.89 5.19
N VAL A 356 10.06 17.88 4.63
CA VAL A 356 9.41 16.80 5.39
C VAL A 356 10.47 15.82 5.90
N LEU A 357 11.44 15.45 5.06
CA LEU A 357 12.52 14.51 5.41
C LEU A 357 13.44 15.07 6.51
N SER A 358 13.67 16.37 6.57
CA SER A 358 14.45 16.98 7.65
C SER A 358 13.75 16.91 9.01
N LYS A 359 12.41 16.96 9.04
CA LYS A 359 11.61 16.82 10.27
C LYS A 359 11.43 15.35 10.66
N GLU A 360 11.30 14.46 9.67
CA GLU A 360 11.02 13.04 9.85
C GLU A 360 11.91 12.19 8.92
N PRO A 361 13.18 11.94 9.33
CA PRO A 361 14.13 11.20 8.49
C PRO A 361 13.73 9.75 8.16
N ARG A 362 12.82 9.15 8.95
CA ARG A 362 12.32 7.79 8.70
C ARG A 362 11.61 7.65 7.36
N PHE A 363 11.04 8.73 6.84
CA PHE A 363 10.46 8.73 5.49
C PHE A 363 11.49 8.56 4.37
N ALA A 364 12.77 8.83 4.62
CA ALA A 364 13.81 8.66 3.59
C ALA A 364 13.83 7.22 3.02
N GLN A 365 13.65 6.21 3.87
CA GLN A 365 13.58 4.80 3.43
C GLN A 365 12.37 4.51 2.54
N MET A 366 11.31 5.30 2.68
CA MET A 366 10.06 5.15 1.93
C MET A 366 10.05 5.96 0.64
N THR A 367 10.62 7.17 0.64
CA THR A 367 10.67 8.05 -0.53
C THR A 367 11.82 7.73 -1.49
N SER A 368 12.92 7.20 -0.96
CA SER A 368 14.14 6.89 -1.72
C SER A 368 14.64 5.48 -1.37
N PRO A 369 13.95 4.44 -1.89
CA PRO A 369 14.33 3.05 -1.62
C PRO A 369 15.71 2.73 -2.18
N PRO A 370 16.38 1.69 -1.66
CA PRO A 370 17.61 1.17 -2.26
C PRO A 370 17.42 0.87 -3.75
N ALA A 371 18.43 1.20 -4.56
CA ALA A 371 18.33 1.07 -6.01
C ALA A 371 18.15 -0.39 -6.51
N ASP A 372 18.58 -1.36 -5.71
CA ASP A 372 18.44 -2.79 -5.98
C ASP A 372 17.16 -3.40 -5.39
N GLN A 373 16.31 -2.59 -4.71
CA GLN A 373 15.03 -3.04 -4.20
C GLN A 373 13.96 -3.00 -5.29
N VAL A 374 13.42 -4.15 -5.62
CA VAL A 374 12.30 -4.24 -6.57
C VAL A 374 11.04 -3.66 -5.93
N GLN A 375 10.44 -2.68 -6.60
CA GLN A 375 9.14 -2.14 -6.22
C GLN A 375 8.06 -2.93 -6.96
N TYR A 376 7.16 -3.58 -6.22
CA TYR A 376 6.07 -4.33 -6.81
C TYR A 376 4.70 -3.89 -6.26
N ILE A 377 3.69 -4.11 -7.06
CA ILE A 377 2.28 -3.87 -6.76
C ILE A 377 1.53 -5.17 -6.95
N GLU A 378 0.39 -5.33 -6.32
CA GLU A 378 -0.45 -6.51 -6.55
C GLU A 378 -1.01 -6.50 -7.98
N ALA A 379 -1.25 -7.69 -8.53
CA ALA A 379 -1.81 -7.83 -9.87
C ALA A 379 -3.28 -7.39 -9.89
N PRO A 380 -3.61 -6.23 -10.49
CA PRO A 380 -4.98 -5.72 -10.47
C PRO A 380 -5.90 -6.61 -11.31
N ASN A 381 -7.01 -7.05 -10.73
CA ASN A 381 -8.04 -7.82 -11.41
C ASN A 381 -9.40 -7.67 -10.71
N VAL A 382 -10.48 -7.98 -11.43
CA VAL A 382 -11.84 -7.78 -10.89
C VAL A 382 -12.20 -8.73 -9.75
N ALA A 383 -11.55 -9.90 -9.65
CA ALA A 383 -11.78 -10.90 -8.62
C ALA A 383 -10.84 -10.74 -7.40
N TYR A 384 -10.01 -9.69 -7.37
CA TYR A 384 -8.93 -9.53 -6.39
C TYR A 384 -9.40 -9.69 -4.94
N GLU A 385 -10.46 -9.00 -4.56
CA GLU A 385 -10.92 -8.98 -3.16
C GLU A 385 -11.47 -10.34 -2.72
N GLU A 386 -12.26 -10.99 -3.58
CA GLU A 386 -12.75 -12.34 -3.30
C GLU A 386 -11.58 -13.33 -3.19
N MET A 387 -10.67 -13.29 -4.15
CA MET A 387 -9.51 -14.18 -4.21
C MET A 387 -8.64 -14.04 -2.95
N THR A 388 -8.23 -12.82 -2.61
CA THR A 388 -7.35 -12.59 -1.45
C THR A 388 -8.03 -12.90 -0.13
N THR A 389 -9.35 -12.67 -0.02
CA THR A 389 -10.12 -13.03 1.16
C THR A 389 -10.17 -14.54 1.34
N ARG A 390 -10.54 -15.29 0.30
CA ARG A 390 -10.66 -16.76 0.39
C ARG A 390 -9.32 -17.46 0.58
N VAL A 391 -8.28 -16.99 -0.09
CA VAL A 391 -6.90 -17.46 0.15
C VAL A 391 -6.46 -17.15 1.59
N GLY A 392 -6.77 -15.96 2.08
CA GLY A 392 -6.46 -15.55 3.45
C GLY A 392 -7.17 -16.41 4.50
N GLU A 393 -8.41 -16.85 4.27
CA GLU A 393 -9.12 -17.80 5.14
C GLU A 393 -8.37 -19.13 5.24
N VAL A 394 -7.84 -19.65 4.12
CA VAL A 394 -7.03 -20.88 4.10
C VAL A 394 -5.72 -20.70 4.86
N ILE A 395 -5.00 -19.59 4.63
CA ILE A 395 -3.74 -19.29 5.31
C ILE A 395 -3.97 -19.13 6.82
N GLN A 396 -5.01 -18.40 7.23
CA GLN A 396 -5.34 -18.20 8.64
C GLN A 396 -5.77 -19.49 9.34
N ALA A 397 -6.44 -20.41 8.64
CA ALA A 397 -6.71 -21.73 9.16
C ALA A 397 -5.40 -22.50 9.43
N GLY A 398 -4.42 -22.37 8.52
CA GLY A 398 -3.06 -22.90 8.73
C GLY A 398 -2.34 -22.28 9.94
N PHE A 399 -2.46 -20.97 10.15
CA PHE A 399 -1.88 -20.31 11.34
C PHE A 399 -2.44 -20.88 12.65
N ARG A 400 -3.69 -21.31 12.69
CA ARG A 400 -4.35 -21.87 13.89
C ARG A 400 -4.01 -23.34 14.13
N ASP A 401 -3.41 -24.01 13.17
CA ASP A 401 -3.14 -25.46 13.24
C ASP A 401 -1.76 -25.73 13.86
N ALA A 402 -1.73 -25.90 15.19
CA ALA A 402 -0.52 -26.22 15.91
C ALA A 402 0.15 -27.56 15.48
N SER A 403 -0.59 -28.46 14.81
CA SER A 403 -0.03 -29.73 14.30
C SER A 403 0.93 -29.52 13.12
N LEU A 404 0.96 -28.30 12.57
CA LEU A 404 1.91 -27.91 11.52
C LEU A 404 3.30 -27.56 12.06
N VAL A 405 3.52 -27.41 13.37
CA VAL A 405 4.85 -27.18 13.93
C VAL A 405 5.80 -28.29 13.49
N GLY A 406 6.87 -27.91 12.76
CA GLY A 406 7.85 -28.87 12.20
C GLY A 406 7.31 -29.75 11.05
N ASN A 407 6.10 -29.54 10.57
CA ASN A 407 5.44 -30.37 9.57
C ASN A 407 5.40 -29.70 8.18
N LEU A 408 6.52 -29.79 7.45
CA LEU A 408 6.68 -29.19 6.11
C LEU A 408 5.63 -29.70 5.12
N GLU A 409 5.37 -31.01 5.10
CA GLU A 409 4.40 -31.58 4.16
C GLU A 409 2.97 -31.16 4.48
N GLY A 410 2.65 -30.98 5.77
CA GLY A 410 1.40 -30.37 6.20
C GLY A 410 1.25 -28.94 5.68
N ALA A 411 2.30 -28.12 5.84
CA ALA A 411 2.33 -26.74 5.35
C ALA A 411 2.19 -26.68 3.82
N LYS A 412 2.87 -27.55 3.07
CA LYS A 412 2.70 -27.65 1.61
C LYS A 412 1.25 -27.94 1.22
N ARG A 413 0.58 -28.87 1.91
CA ARG A 413 -0.84 -29.17 1.63
C ARG A 413 -1.75 -27.96 1.87
N VAL A 414 -1.49 -27.17 2.94
CA VAL A 414 -2.24 -25.93 3.18
C VAL A 414 -2.03 -24.94 2.04
N MET A 415 -0.77 -24.72 1.64
CA MET A 415 -0.45 -23.75 0.58
C MET A 415 -0.94 -24.21 -0.81
N MET A 416 -1.00 -25.52 -1.08
CA MET A 416 -1.65 -26.03 -2.29
C MET A 416 -3.15 -25.76 -2.29
N ARG A 417 -3.86 -25.92 -1.15
CA ARG A 417 -5.27 -25.51 -1.05
C ARG A 417 -5.45 -24.00 -1.31
N ALA A 418 -4.53 -23.17 -0.81
CA ALA A 418 -4.53 -21.73 -1.09
C ALA A 418 -4.37 -21.45 -2.59
N HIS A 419 -3.43 -22.16 -3.26
CA HIS A 419 -3.24 -22.12 -4.71
C HIS A 419 -4.53 -22.49 -5.46
N ASP A 420 -5.11 -23.67 -5.16
CA ASP A 420 -6.30 -24.19 -5.84
C ASP A 420 -7.50 -23.26 -5.66
N THR A 421 -7.63 -22.65 -4.46
CA THR A 421 -8.67 -21.65 -4.16
C THR A 421 -8.51 -20.43 -5.06
N ALA A 422 -7.30 -19.88 -5.18
CA ALA A 422 -7.03 -18.74 -6.05
C ALA A 422 -7.30 -19.07 -7.52
N VAL A 423 -6.77 -20.19 -8.01
CA VAL A 423 -6.95 -20.64 -9.40
C VAL A 423 -8.43 -20.81 -9.75
N LYS A 424 -9.20 -21.42 -8.84
CA LYS A 424 -10.65 -21.60 -9.04
C LYS A 424 -11.36 -20.26 -9.21
N ILE A 425 -11.16 -19.33 -8.27
CA ILE A 425 -11.82 -18.01 -8.30
C ILE A 425 -11.44 -17.25 -9.58
N LEU A 426 -10.14 -17.24 -9.94
CA LEU A 426 -9.68 -16.56 -11.15
C LEU A 426 -10.26 -17.17 -12.42
N LYS A 427 -10.40 -18.51 -12.49
CA LYS A 427 -11.04 -19.18 -13.63
C LYS A 427 -12.52 -18.88 -13.71
N ASP A 428 -13.24 -18.93 -12.59
CA ASP A 428 -14.68 -18.64 -12.52
C ASP A 428 -14.99 -17.20 -12.97
N ASN A 429 -14.03 -16.26 -12.80
CA ASN A 429 -14.15 -14.86 -13.21
C ASN A 429 -13.44 -14.54 -14.55
N GLY A 430 -12.87 -15.52 -15.26
CA GLY A 430 -12.18 -15.30 -16.52
C GLY A 430 -10.84 -14.54 -16.41
N ASN A 431 -10.27 -14.42 -15.20
CA ASN A 431 -9.04 -13.68 -14.92
C ASN A 431 -7.80 -14.57 -14.73
N TYR A 432 -7.88 -15.88 -14.95
CA TYR A 432 -6.76 -16.80 -14.80
C TYR A 432 -5.81 -16.77 -16.01
N SER A 433 -4.51 -16.81 -15.73
CA SER A 433 -3.45 -17.03 -16.70
C SER A 433 -2.54 -18.18 -16.26
N ASP A 434 -2.17 -19.06 -17.19
CA ASP A 434 -1.19 -20.12 -16.96
C ASP A 434 0.26 -19.57 -16.88
#